data_35aaa502724a86602fed8254bd62331b
#
_entry.id   35aaa502724a86602fed8254bd62331b
#
_cell.length_a   1.000
_cell.length_b   1.000
_cell.length_c   1.000
_cell.angle_alpha   90.00
_cell.angle_beta   90.00
_cell.angle_gamma   90.00
#
_symmetry.space_group_name_H-M   'P 1'
#
loop_
_entity.id
_entity.type
_entity.pdbx_description
1 polymer ?
#
loop_
_entity_poly.entity_id
_entity_poly.type
_entity_poly.pdbx_seq_one_letter_code
_entity_poly.pdbx_strand_id
1 'polypeptide(L)'
;MTTRVIDGDDVETTSISPALTFLLATACGLIAANLYYGQPLAGIIGAELGLSAGATGLIVTLTQIGYGVGLLFVVPLGDLIENRKLVVSSVSMAVLSLVAAAFAPHAAPFLIAAFLVGVSSVAVQVIVPYAAHMAPHAVRGRVVGNVMSGLMAGIMLARPVSSLLSEVVSWRGVFL
;
A
#
# COMPACT_ATOMS: atom_id res chain seq x y z
N MET A 1 -36.82 -8.80 49.87
CA MET A 1 -36.43 -9.40 48.58
C MET A 1 -35.85 -8.27 47.73
N THR A 2 -34.52 -8.08 47.85
CA THR A 2 -33.82 -6.89 47.33
C THR A 2 -33.25 -7.28 45.96
N THR A 3 -33.84 -6.75 44.90
CA THR A 3 -33.37 -6.95 43.53
C THR A 3 -32.10 -6.11 43.34
N ARG A 4 -30.96 -6.79 43.22
CA ARG A 4 -29.70 -6.17 42.88
C ARG A 4 -29.72 -5.82 41.38
N VAL A 5 -29.85 -4.53 41.08
CA VAL A 5 -29.63 -4.00 39.72
C VAL A 5 -28.15 -4.19 39.45
N ILE A 6 -27.85 -5.03 38.46
CA ILE A 6 -26.49 -5.15 37.93
C ILE A 6 -26.32 -3.96 36.98
N ASP A 7 -25.55 -2.97 37.44
CA ASP A 7 -25.08 -1.87 36.59
C ASP A 7 -24.24 -2.44 35.46
N GLY A 8 -24.78 -2.35 34.26
CA GLY A 8 -24.19 -2.88 33.04
C GLY A 8 -23.27 -1.90 32.30
N ASP A 9 -22.45 -1.13 33.02
CA ASP A 9 -21.65 -0.04 32.46
C ASP A 9 -20.13 -0.28 32.33
N ASP A 10 -19.67 -1.54 32.38
CA ASP A 10 -18.27 -1.85 32.14
C ASP A 10 -18.06 -2.63 30.84
N VAL A 11 -18.71 -2.20 29.74
CA VAL A 11 -18.20 -2.53 28.41
C VAL A 11 -17.06 -1.56 28.15
N GLU A 12 -15.84 -1.95 28.49
CA GLU A 12 -14.62 -1.32 27.98
C GLU A 12 -14.75 -1.23 26.46
N THR A 13 -15.22 -0.10 25.97
CA THR A 13 -15.14 0.23 24.56
C THR A 13 -13.66 0.48 24.25
N THR A 14 -12.94 -0.60 23.94
CA THR A 14 -11.57 -0.51 23.42
C THR A 14 -11.64 0.23 22.08
N SER A 15 -11.72 1.54 22.15
CA SER A 15 -11.71 2.39 20.99
C SER A 15 -10.32 2.32 20.37
N ILE A 16 -10.25 2.05 19.07
CA ILE A 16 -9.00 2.17 18.31
C ILE A 16 -8.42 3.57 18.58
N SER A 17 -7.16 3.64 19.00
CA SER A 17 -6.56 4.93 19.33
C SER A 17 -6.43 5.81 18.08
N PRO A 18 -6.59 7.14 18.21
CA PRO A 18 -6.37 8.06 17.09
C PRO A 18 -4.98 7.91 16.46
N ALA A 19 -3.96 7.64 17.27
CA ALA A 19 -2.60 7.38 16.80
C ALA A 19 -2.51 6.14 15.91
N LEU A 20 -3.19 5.05 16.29
CA LEU A 20 -3.22 3.83 15.47
C LEU A 20 -4.00 4.06 14.17
N THR A 21 -5.12 4.79 14.22
CA THR A 21 -5.88 5.16 13.02
C THR A 21 -5.02 5.99 12.07
N PHE A 22 -4.26 6.96 12.58
CA PHE A 22 -3.33 7.77 11.79
C PHE A 22 -2.20 6.93 11.20
N LEU A 23 -1.63 6.00 11.98
CA LEU A 23 -0.60 5.08 11.49
C LEU A 23 -1.11 4.21 10.33
N LEU A 24 -2.31 3.63 10.49
CA LEU A 24 -2.94 2.81 9.44
C LEU A 24 -3.26 3.64 8.19
N ALA A 25 -3.75 4.87 8.35
CA ALA A 25 -4.02 5.79 7.24
C ALA A 25 -2.73 6.12 6.46
N THR A 26 -1.66 6.45 7.19
CA THR A 26 -0.35 6.74 6.59
C THR A 26 0.23 5.51 5.88
N ALA A 27 0.17 4.34 6.52
CA ALA A 27 0.62 3.09 5.91
C ALA A 27 -0.14 2.78 4.61
N CYS A 28 -1.48 2.90 4.63
CA CYS A 28 -2.29 2.71 3.42
C CYS A 28 -1.91 3.70 2.32
N GLY A 29 -1.69 4.97 2.67
CA GLY A 29 -1.28 5.99 1.70
C GLY A 29 0.07 5.70 1.07
N LEU A 30 1.08 5.35 1.88
CA LEU A 30 2.43 5.02 1.40
C LEU A 30 2.44 3.75 0.54
N ILE A 31 1.71 2.69 0.95
CA ILE A 31 1.62 1.45 0.17
C ILE A 31 0.90 1.71 -1.16
N ALA A 32 -0.18 2.47 -1.17
CA ALA A 32 -0.91 2.81 -2.39
C ALA A 32 -0.08 3.68 -3.33
N ALA A 33 0.74 4.59 -2.80
CA ALA A 33 1.63 5.42 -3.59
C ALA A 33 2.57 4.60 -4.48
N ASN A 34 2.97 3.38 -4.05
CA ASN A 34 3.83 2.49 -4.81
C ASN A 34 3.30 2.12 -6.21
N LEU A 35 1.97 2.16 -6.40
CA LEU A 35 1.35 1.89 -7.70
C LEU A 35 1.43 3.09 -8.66
N TYR A 36 1.70 4.28 -8.16
CA TYR A 36 1.50 5.51 -8.92
C TYR A 36 2.76 6.34 -9.12
N TYR A 37 3.73 6.31 -8.20
CA TYR A 37 4.90 7.19 -8.29
C TYR A 37 5.85 6.83 -9.44
N GLY A 38 5.87 5.59 -9.92
CA GLY A 38 6.63 5.19 -11.10
C GLY A 38 6.06 5.71 -12.43
N GLN A 39 4.79 6.13 -12.45
CA GLN A 39 4.11 6.54 -13.70
C GLN A 39 4.73 7.78 -14.35
N PRO A 40 4.98 8.91 -13.63
CA PRO A 40 5.61 10.07 -14.25
C PRO A 40 7.07 9.82 -14.61
N LEU A 41 7.72 8.84 -13.99
CA LEU A 41 9.13 8.49 -14.22
C LEU A 41 9.31 7.50 -15.39
N ALA A 42 8.24 6.88 -15.89
CA ALA A 42 8.31 5.80 -16.87
C ALA A 42 9.13 6.19 -18.11
N GLY A 43 8.99 7.42 -18.62
CA GLY A 43 9.76 7.90 -19.75
C GLY A 43 11.27 7.95 -19.49
N ILE A 44 11.69 8.48 -18.35
CA ILE A 44 13.09 8.60 -17.93
C ILE A 44 13.67 7.21 -17.70
N ILE A 45 12.95 6.34 -16.98
CA ILE A 45 13.33 4.97 -16.69
C ILE A 45 13.47 4.17 -17.99
N GLY A 46 12.48 4.28 -18.90
CA GLY A 46 12.48 3.59 -20.17
C GLY A 46 13.68 3.98 -21.04
N ALA A 47 13.99 5.26 -21.14
CA ALA A 47 15.13 5.75 -21.90
C ALA A 47 16.46 5.24 -21.32
N GLU A 48 16.65 5.29 -20.00
CA GLU A 48 17.89 4.85 -19.35
C GLU A 48 18.08 3.32 -19.42
N LEU A 49 17.00 2.55 -19.32
CA LEU A 49 17.04 1.09 -19.37
C LEU A 49 16.93 0.51 -20.80
N GLY A 50 16.93 1.37 -21.83
CA GLY A 50 16.92 0.95 -23.24
C GLY A 50 15.58 0.38 -23.70
N LEU A 51 14.45 0.75 -23.10
CA LEU A 51 13.12 0.39 -23.55
C LEU A 51 12.71 1.24 -24.77
N SER A 52 12.09 0.62 -25.75
CA SER A 52 11.45 1.37 -26.83
C SER A 52 10.27 2.20 -26.31
N ALA A 53 9.87 3.24 -27.05
CA ALA A 53 8.73 4.09 -26.66
C ALA A 53 7.44 3.26 -26.42
N GLY A 54 7.20 2.22 -27.23
CA GLY A 54 6.06 1.31 -27.03
C GLY A 54 6.21 0.40 -25.80
N ALA A 55 7.44 0.01 -25.46
CA ALA A 55 7.70 -0.87 -24.31
C ALA A 55 7.73 -0.11 -22.98
N THR A 56 7.92 1.20 -22.98
CA THR A 56 7.93 2.04 -21.77
C THR A 56 6.61 1.92 -20.97
N GLY A 57 5.48 1.74 -21.66
CA GLY A 57 4.18 1.50 -21.01
C GLY A 57 4.12 0.21 -20.19
N LEU A 58 5.01 -0.77 -20.44
CA LEU A 58 5.08 -2.01 -19.67
C LEU A 58 5.41 -1.76 -18.19
N ILE A 59 6.10 -0.68 -17.88
CA ILE A 59 6.42 -0.29 -16.50
C ILE A 59 5.12 -0.14 -15.69
N VAL A 60 4.16 0.60 -16.21
CA VAL A 60 2.86 0.80 -15.56
C VAL A 60 2.00 -0.45 -15.68
N THR A 61 1.96 -1.06 -16.87
CA THR A 61 1.12 -2.24 -17.13
C THR A 61 1.48 -3.41 -16.23
N LEU A 62 2.76 -3.73 -16.06
CA LEU A 62 3.19 -4.84 -15.20
C LEU A 62 2.93 -4.57 -13.72
N THR A 63 3.11 -3.32 -13.26
CA THR A 63 2.72 -2.96 -11.89
C THR A 63 1.22 -3.19 -11.67
N GLN A 64 0.36 -2.81 -12.61
CA GLN A 64 -1.08 -3.00 -12.51
C GLN A 64 -1.50 -4.47 -12.64
N ILE A 65 -0.86 -5.23 -13.53
CA ILE A 65 -1.07 -6.69 -13.63
C ILE A 65 -0.65 -7.36 -12.31
N GLY A 66 0.52 -6.98 -11.78
CA GLY A 66 1.00 -7.47 -10.48
C GLY A 66 -0.02 -7.20 -9.37
N TYR A 67 -0.59 -6.00 -9.31
CA TYR A 67 -1.63 -5.66 -8.36
C TYR A 67 -2.88 -6.55 -8.54
N GLY A 68 -3.33 -6.75 -9.78
CA GLY A 68 -4.45 -7.66 -10.10
C GLY A 68 -4.17 -9.11 -9.66
N VAL A 69 -2.96 -9.62 -9.91
CA VAL A 69 -2.51 -10.94 -9.44
C VAL A 69 -2.52 -11.00 -7.91
N GLY A 70 -2.01 -9.96 -7.25
CA GLY A 70 -2.05 -9.85 -5.80
C GLY A 70 -3.47 -9.88 -5.23
N LEU A 71 -4.42 -9.18 -5.85
CA LEU A 71 -5.84 -9.23 -5.47
C LEU A 71 -6.43 -10.64 -5.56
N LEU A 72 -6.07 -11.39 -6.59
CA LEU A 72 -6.61 -12.74 -6.83
C LEU A 72 -5.99 -13.80 -5.92
N PHE A 73 -4.71 -13.69 -5.61
CA PHE A 73 -3.98 -14.76 -4.93
C PHE A 73 -3.52 -14.38 -3.51
N VAL A 74 -3.14 -13.13 -3.25
CA VAL A 74 -2.63 -12.71 -1.96
C VAL A 74 -3.75 -12.29 -1.01
N VAL A 75 -4.74 -11.55 -1.48
CA VAL A 75 -5.84 -11.10 -0.60
C VAL A 75 -6.64 -12.25 0.00
N PRO A 76 -7.01 -13.32 -0.76
CA PRO A 76 -7.71 -14.47 -0.18
C PRO A 76 -6.91 -15.24 0.87
N LEU A 77 -5.58 -15.11 0.88
CA LEU A 77 -4.76 -15.69 1.95
C LEU A 77 -5.04 -15.06 3.32
N GLY A 78 -5.63 -13.87 3.36
CA GLY A 78 -6.08 -13.24 4.60
C GLY A 78 -7.13 -14.03 5.38
N ASP A 79 -7.87 -14.93 4.71
CA ASP A 79 -8.82 -15.84 5.34
C ASP A 79 -8.14 -17.10 5.91
N LEU A 80 -6.91 -17.40 5.44
CA LEU A 80 -6.16 -18.62 5.80
C LEU A 80 -4.99 -18.34 6.75
N ILE A 81 -4.43 -17.16 6.68
CA ILE A 81 -3.25 -16.76 7.47
C ILE A 81 -3.59 -15.53 8.32
N GLU A 82 -2.89 -15.39 9.43
CA GLU A 82 -2.99 -14.22 10.29
C GLU A 82 -2.72 -12.91 9.50
N ASN A 83 -3.66 -11.98 9.53
CA ASN A 83 -3.58 -10.71 8.79
C ASN A 83 -2.28 -9.94 9.06
N ARG A 84 -1.76 -9.99 10.30
CA ARG A 84 -0.48 -9.36 10.66
C ARG A 84 0.68 -9.94 9.84
N LYS A 85 0.75 -11.28 9.74
CA LYS A 85 1.80 -11.95 8.96
C LYS A 85 1.69 -11.61 7.49
N LEU A 86 0.47 -11.60 6.96
CA LEU A 86 0.21 -11.26 5.57
C LEU A 86 0.62 -9.82 5.24
N VAL A 87 0.24 -8.85 6.08
CA VAL A 87 0.63 -7.44 5.89
C VAL A 87 2.15 -7.27 5.99
N VAL A 88 2.78 -7.84 7.02
CA VAL A 88 4.24 -7.73 7.21
C VAL A 88 4.99 -8.37 6.03
N SER A 89 4.60 -9.55 5.58
CA SER A 89 5.24 -10.20 4.43
C SER A 89 5.06 -9.41 3.14
N SER A 90 3.86 -8.87 2.89
CA SER A 90 3.58 -8.03 1.72
C SER A 90 4.41 -6.74 1.75
N VAL A 91 4.47 -6.05 2.89
CA VAL A 91 5.30 -4.83 3.03
C VAL A 91 6.78 -5.15 2.87
N SER A 92 7.26 -6.24 3.47
CA SER A 92 8.66 -6.68 3.29
C SER A 92 8.98 -6.97 1.83
N MET A 93 8.07 -7.65 1.12
CA MET A 93 8.22 -7.91 -0.31
C MET A 93 8.20 -6.61 -1.12
N ALA A 94 7.35 -5.62 -0.75
CA ALA A 94 7.34 -4.31 -1.38
C ALA A 94 8.71 -3.62 -1.26
N VAL A 95 9.27 -3.55 -0.04
CA VAL A 95 10.59 -2.95 0.21
C VAL A 95 11.68 -3.65 -0.63
N LEU A 96 11.73 -4.98 -0.62
CA LEU A 96 12.70 -5.74 -1.40
C LEU A 96 12.55 -5.47 -2.91
N SER A 97 11.31 -5.40 -3.40
CA SER A 97 11.01 -5.13 -4.81
C SER A 97 11.40 -3.70 -5.21
N LEU A 98 11.19 -2.72 -4.33
CA LEU A 98 11.59 -1.34 -4.55
C LEU A 98 13.12 -1.20 -4.62
N VAL A 99 13.82 -1.83 -3.68
CA VAL A 99 15.29 -1.88 -3.70
C VAL A 99 15.77 -2.57 -4.98
N ALA A 100 15.18 -3.70 -5.35
CA ALA A 100 15.53 -4.39 -6.60
C ALA A 100 15.29 -3.51 -7.84
N ALA A 101 14.20 -2.73 -7.87
CA ALA A 101 13.92 -1.79 -8.95
C ALA A 101 14.97 -0.67 -9.02
N ALA A 102 15.33 -0.08 -7.85
CA ALA A 102 16.32 0.97 -7.76
C ALA A 102 17.71 0.55 -8.30
N PHE A 103 18.11 -0.69 -8.05
CA PHE A 103 19.40 -1.25 -8.46
C PHE A 103 19.34 -2.06 -9.76
N ALA A 104 18.22 -2.04 -10.48
CA ALA A 104 18.08 -2.79 -11.73
C ALA A 104 19.07 -2.28 -12.80
N PRO A 105 19.93 -3.16 -13.37
CA PRO A 105 20.93 -2.77 -14.35
C PRO A 105 20.36 -2.62 -15.77
N HIS A 106 19.21 -3.22 -16.07
CA HIS A 106 18.54 -3.21 -17.37
C HIS A 106 17.04 -3.46 -17.22
N ALA A 107 16.30 -3.37 -18.33
CA ALA A 107 14.82 -3.40 -18.33
C ALA A 107 14.20 -4.66 -17.69
N ALA A 108 14.72 -5.86 -17.97
CA ALA A 108 14.08 -7.10 -17.51
C ALA A 108 13.99 -7.21 -15.97
N PRO A 109 15.05 -7.07 -15.16
CA PRO A 109 14.93 -7.10 -13.72
C PRO A 109 14.09 -5.94 -13.16
N PHE A 110 14.13 -4.77 -13.80
CA PHE A 110 13.26 -3.65 -13.41
C PHE A 110 11.77 -4.00 -13.58
N LEU A 111 11.39 -4.56 -14.73
CA LEU A 111 10.01 -4.94 -15.00
C LEU A 111 9.49 -6.05 -14.08
N ILE A 112 10.36 -7.02 -13.73
CA ILE A 112 10.04 -8.05 -12.73
C ILE A 112 9.83 -7.39 -11.36
N ALA A 113 10.71 -6.49 -10.96
CA ALA A 113 10.58 -5.76 -9.71
C ALA A 113 9.29 -4.90 -9.69
N ALA A 114 8.96 -4.20 -10.78
CA ALA A 114 7.73 -3.43 -10.92
C ALA A 114 6.47 -4.31 -10.77
N PHE A 115 6.46 -5.50 -11.37
CA PHE A 115 5.40 -6.49 -11.17
C PHE A 115 5.26 -6.89 -9.70
N LEU A 116 6.37 -7.18 -9.01
CA LEU A 116 6.37 -7.56 -7.60
C LEU A 116 5.96 -6.41 -6.68
N VAL A 117 6.31 -5.16 -7.01
CA VAL A 117 5.78 -3.97 -6.33
C VAL A 117 4.25 -3.94 -6.42
N GLY A 118 3.70 -4.24 -7.60
CA GLY A 118 2.25 -4.37 -7.78
C GLY A 118 1.66 -5.45 -6.88
N VAL A 119 2.19 -6.68 -6.93
CA VAL A 119 1.72 -7.82 -6.12
C VAL A 119 1.72 -7.49 -4.63
N SER A 120 2.77 -6.85 -4.14
CA SER A 120 2.93 -6.53 -2.71
C SER A 120 2.07 -5.37 -2.23
N SER A 121 1.66 -4.46 -3.13
CA SER A 121 0.85 -3.28 -2.78
C SER A 121 -0.59 -3.61 -2.39
N VAL A 122 -1.03 -4.86 -2.51
CA VAL A 122 -2.35 -5.32 -2.07
C VAL A 122 -2.54 -5.34 -0.55
N ALA A 123 -1.49 -5.14 0.23
CA ALA A 123 -1.56 -5.07 1.69
C ALA A 123 -2.63 -4.07 2.18
N VAL A 124 -2.90 -3.00 1.43
CA VAL A 124 -3.98 -2.04 1.72
C VAL A 124 -5.34 -2.72 1.81
N GLN A 125 -5.61 -3.71 0.95
CA GLN A 125 -6.89 -4.44 0.92
C GLN A 125 -7.10 -5.32 2.16
N VAL A 126 -6.04 -5.63 2.89
CA VAL A 126 -6.08 -6.34 4.17
C VAL A 126 -6.17 -5.33 5.33
N ILE A 127 -5.45 -4.22 5.26
CA ILE A 127 -5.38 -3.22 6.34
C ILE A 127 -6.74 -2.53 6.55
N VAL A 128 -7.46 -2.16 5.48
CA VAL A 128 -8.74 -1.43 5.58
C VAL A 128 -9.83 -2.25 6.29
N PRO A 129 -10.12 -3.50 5.90
CA PRO A 129 -11.06 -4.35 6.64
C PRO A 129 -10.59 -4.65 8.07
N TYR A 130 -9.29 -4.82 8.28
CA TYR A 130 -8.72 -5.04 9.60
C TYR A 130 -8.97 -3.82 10.52
N ALA A 131 -8.76 -2.59 10.03
CA ALA A 131 -9.09 -1.38 10.78
C ALA A 131 -10.59 -1.29 11.10
N ALA A 132 -11.45 -1.68 10.16
CA ALA A 132 -12.90 -1.75 10.38
C ALA A 132 -13.29 -2.77 11.45
N HIS A 133 -12.61 -3.92 11.50
CA HIS A 133 -12.86 -4.97 12.49
C HIS A 133 -12.44 -4.55 13.90
N MET A 134 -11.34 -3.81 14.03
CA MET A 134 -10.85 -3.31 15.31
C MET A 134 -11.69 -2.17 15.87
N ALA A 135 -12.51 -1.51 15.07
CA ALA A 135 -13.28 -0.35 15.47
C ALA A 135 -14.64 -0.75 16.05
N PRO A 136 -15.06 -0.19 17.24
CA PRO A 136 -16.40 -0.33 17.73
C PRO A 136 -17.46 0.09 16.69
N HIS A 137 -18.62 -0.56 16.70
CA HIS A 137 -19.68 -0.30 15.70
C HIS A 137 -20.05 1.18 15.58
N ALA A 138 -20.10 1.90 16.71
CA ALA A 138 -20.48 3.32 16.77
C ALA A 138 -19.51 4.25 16.00
N VAL A 139 -18.23 3.90 15.90
CA VAL A 139 -17.18 4.75 15.30
C VAL A 139 -16.53 4.13 14.06
N ARG A 140 -16.94 2.93 13.67
CA ARG A 140 -16.36 2.16 12.55
C ARG A 140 -16.28 2.96 11.25
N GLY A 141 -17.36 3.64 10.89
CA GLY A 141 -17.41 4.47 9.68
C GLY A 141 -16.40 5.60 9.70
N ARG A 142 -16.18 6.24 10.87
CA ARG A 142 -15.17 7.29 11.04
C ARG A 142 -13.75 6.75 10.88
N VAL A 143 -13.46 5.60 11.50
CA VAL A 143 -12.13 4.97 11.42
C VAL A 143 -11.82 4.58 9.98
N VAL A 144 -12.74 3.89 9.30
CA VAL A 144 -12.58 3.51 7.88
C VAL A 144 -12.42 4.74 7.00
N GLY A 145 -13.24 5.79 7.22
CA GLY A 145 -13.14 7.05 6.49
C GLY A 145 -11.77 7.71 6.62
N ASN A 146 -11.20 7.74 7.84
CA ASN A 146 -9.88 8.30 8.08
C ASN A 146 -8.78 7.47 7.39
N VAL A 147 -8.85 6.14 7.44
CA VAL A 147 -7.87 5.27 6.75
C VAL A 147 -7.97 5.43 5.24
N MET A 148 -9.18 5.49 4.69
CA MET A 148 -9.41 5.73 3.26
C MET A 148 -8.99 7.14 2.82
N SER A 149 -9.09 8.15 3.69
CA SER A 149 -8.57 9.49 3.40
C SER A 149 -7.05 9.48 3.26
N GLY A 150 -6.35 8.74 4.11
CA GLY A 150 -4.91 8.53 3.97
C GLY A 150 -4.53 7.82 2.68
N LEU A 151 -5.28 6.77 2.33
CA LEU A 151 -5.14 6.07 1.05
C LEU A 151 -5.27 7.04 -0.14
N MET A 152 -6.34 7.85 -0.17
CA MET A 152 -6.58 8.80 -1.25
C MET A 152 -5.51 9.88 -1.31
N ALA A 153 -5.07 10.39 -0.17
CA ALA A 153 -3.97 11.35 -0.09
C ALA A 153 -2.67 10.76 -0.68
N GLY A 154 -2.35 9.50 -0.35
CA GLY A 154 -1.20 8.80 -0.93
C GLY A 154 -1.26 8.69 -2.45
N ILE A 155 -2.41 8.31 -2.99
CA ILE A 155 -2.63 8.22 -4.45
C ILE A 155 -2.47 9.60 -5.11
N MET A 156 -3.09 10.64 -4.52
CA MET A 156 -3.03 12.01 -5.06
C MET A 156 -1.61 12.58 -5.06
N LEU A 157 -0.88 12.37 -3.98
CA LEU A 157 0.43 12.95 -3.77
C LEU A 157 1.56 12.15 -4.45
N ALA A 158 1.34 10.87 -4.74
CA ALA A 158 2.36 10.00 -5.32
C ALA A 158 3.02 10.58 -6.57
N ARG A 159 2.21 11.03 -7.53
CA ARG A 159 2.70 11.55 -8.82
C ARG A 159 3.45 12.88 -8.69
N PRO A 160 2.87 13.95 -8.09
CA PRO A 160 3.57 15.23 -7.97
C PRO A 160 4.81 15.12 -7.10
N VAL A 161 4.76 14.37 -5.99
CA VAL A 161 5.91 14.19 -5.12
C VAL A 161 7.04 13.46 -5.85
N SER A 162 6.73 12.36 -6.55
CA SER A 162 7.74 11.61 -7.29
C SER A 162 8.36 12.43 -8.43
N SER A 163 7.57 13.24 -9.13
CA SER A 163 8.07 14.14 -10.16
C SER A 163 9.03 15.19 -9.59
N LEU A 164 8.65 15.85 -8.50
CA LEU A 164 9.50 16.84 -7.83
C LEU A 164 10.79 16.21 -7.26
N LEU A 165 10.68 15.05 -6.63
CA LEU A 165 11.85 14.35 -6.10
C LEU A 165 12.82 13.95 -7.22
N SER A 166 12.33 13.55 -8.39
CA SER A 166 13.18 13.16 -9.50
C SER A 166 14.01 14.32 -10.10
N GLU A 167 13.65 15.56 -9.82
CA GLU A 167 14.44 16.75 -10.19
C GLU A 167 15.67 16.95 -9.29
N VAL A 168 15.61 16.44 -8.05
CA VAL A 168 16.67 16.60 -7.04
C VAL A 168 17.51 15.34 -6.91
N VAL A 169 16.85 14.16 -6.95
CA VAL A 169 17.51 12.86 -6.92
C VAL A 169 17.20 12.12 -8.22
N SER A 170 18.06 11.17 -8.62
CA SER A 170 17.74 10.34 -9.78
C SER A 170 16.45 9.55 -9.54
N TRP A 171 15.82 9.06 -10.62
CA TRP A 171 14.64 8.20 -10.48
C TRP A 171 14.89 6.97 -9.58
N ARG A 172 16.15 6.47 -9.54
CA ARG A 172 16.55 5.39 -8.62
C ARG A 172 16.38 5.79 -7.16
N GLY A 173 16.72 7.05 -6.83
CA GLY A 173 16.54 7.59 -5.48
C GLY A 173 15.08 7.73 -5.07
N VAL A 174 14.15 7.84 -6.01
CA VAL A 174 12.71 7.87 -5.71
C VAL A 174 12.20 6.49 -5.25
N PHE A 175 12.87 5.40 -5.65
CA PHE A 175 12.55 4.03 -5.26
C PHE A 175 13.20 3.61 -3.92
N LEU A 176 14.09 4.42 -3.35
CA LEU A 176 14.76 4.18 -2.07
C LEU A 176 14.17 5.03 -0.95
#